data_e05e4b5b54c42fb608c1ee73f5ac2996
#
_entry.id   e05e4b5b54c42fb608c1ee73f5ac2996
#
_cell.length_a   1.000
_cell.length_b   1.000
_cell.length_c   1.000
_cell.angle_alpha   90.00
_cell.angle_beta   90.00
_cell.angle_gamma   90.00
#
_symmetry.space_group_name_H-M   'P 1'
#
loop_
_entity.id
_entity.type
_entity.pdbx_description
1 polymer ?
#
loop_
_entity_poly.entity_id
_entity_poly.type
_entity_poly.pdbx_seq_one_letter_code
_entity_poly.pdbx_strand_id
1 'polypeptide(L)'
;MRVGLIRSLLLILPFVLIHGNYAYGQFKAKNVFIVVGDQFRHDESFGSPTHALIPHLWNDMVPNASRCVTFYGNPSYMALVHLAIITGSWKDLRRSNQDDIPEQPTMFEYFRKGLGKDKKSCYFITSKQELNFLTYSNSEEYGENFGATAEFTKEKNNDEELFTKLTAYMKANHPQLVFVILGGAHSFNKKQVPEDMVRYRRQLKEMDDHIYRIWMAVQADPVYKDKTDFFFLNDHGDILLQQDCDDECKRYLVIVALGPDIKKNFSTENKWRQINICPTVGKILNFPTPRVDKDATVIDDFFLNGGK
;
A
#
# COMPACT_ATOMS: atom_id res chain seq x y z
N MET A 1 13.34 64.03 50.47
CA MET A 1 12.93 62.68 50.14
C MET A 1 12.98 62.53 48.59
N ARG A 2 13.97 61.83 48.07
CA ARG A 2 14.09 61.53 46.65
C ARG A 2 13.74 60.05 46.39
N VAL A 3 12.65 59.86 45.71
CA VAL A 3 12.19 58.50 45.29
C VAL A 3 12.92 58.08 44.01
N GLY A 4 13.74 57.06 44.13
CA GLY A 4 14.46 56.48 42.97
C GLY A 4 13.56 55.55 42.17
N LEU A 5 13.40 55.83 40.89
CA LEU A 5 12.71 54.97 39.92
C LEU A 5 13.67 53.88 39.41
N ILE A 6 13.42 52.65 39.82
CA ILE A 6 14.13 51.46 39.26
C ILE A 6 13.46 51.13 37.93
N ARG A 7 14.19 51.34 36.80
CA ARG A 7 13.79 50.89 35.48
C ARG A 7 14.21 49.42 35.31
N SER A 8 13.25 48.52 35.35
CA SER A 8 13.49 47.11 34.98
C SER A 8 13.63 47.01 33.48
N LEU A 9 14.81 46.65 33.03
CA LEU A 9 15.11 46.35 31.64
C LEU A 9 14.69 44.88 31.37
N LEU A 10 13.58 44.68 30.68
CA LEU A 10 13.19 43.36 30.18
C LEU A 10 14.07 43.01 28.93
N LEU A 11 14.99 42.11 29.11
CA LEU A 11 15.75 41.48 28.01
C LEU A 11 14.80 40.47 27.32
N ILE A 12 14.28 40.84 26.14
CA ILE A 12 13.60 39.94 25.24
C ILE A 12 14.67 39.17 24.49
N LEU A 13 14.95 37.93 24.90
CA LEU A 13 15.77 36.98 24.07
C LEU A 13 14.95 36.59 22.86
N PRO A 14 15.45 36.76 21.62
CA PRO A 14 14.78 36.22 20.47
C PRO A 14 14.91 34.67 20.49
N PHE A 15 13.78 34.02 20.59
CA PHE A 15 13.69 32.57 20.43
C PHE A 15 13.91 32.25 18.95
N VAL A 16 15.16 31.97 18.58
CA VAL A 16 15.52 31.48 17.25
C VAL A 16 15.02 30.03 17.16
N LEU A 17 13.84 29.84 16.57
CA LEU A 17 13.38 28.53 16.14
C LEU A 17 14.35 28.02 15.04
N ILE A 18 15.35 27.26 15.45
CA ILE A 18 16.17 26.48 14.51
C ILE A 18 15.25 25.40 13.94
N HIS A 19 14.60 25.73 12.83
CA HIS A 19 14.01 24.72 11.98
C HIS A 19 15.19 23.95 11.36
N GLY A 20 15.54 22.84 11.97
CA GLY A 20 16.46 21.88 11.37
C GLY A 20 15.83 21.40 10.06
N ASN A 21 16.24 22.03 8.95
CA ASN A 21 16.03 21.47 7.63
C ASN A 21 16.89 20.21 7.55
N TYR A 22 16.36 19.08 7.99
CA TYR A 22 16.87 17.79 7.58
C TYR A 22 16.62 17.70 6.07
N ALA A 23 17.63 17.96 5.28
CA ALA A 23 17.64 17.66 3.86
C ALA A 23 17.64 16.13 3.70
N TYR A 24 16.47 15.51 3.90
CA TYR A 24 16.25 14.15 3.42
C TYR A 24 16.40 14.20 1.90
N GLY A 25 17.23 13.34 1.33
CA GLY A 25 17.33 13.21 -0.12
C GLY A 25 15.92 13.10 -0.68
N GLN A 26 15.52 14.10 -1.48
CA GLN A 26 14.16 14.20 -1.95
C GLN A 26 13.88 13.04 -2.92
N PHE A 27 12.92 12.17 -2.61
CA PHE A 27 12.46 11.15 -3.54
C PHE A 27 12.03 11.79 -4.86
N LYS A 28 12.35 11.14 -5.97
CA LYS A 28 11.93 11.57 -7.32
C LYS A 28 10.45 11.32 -7.52
N ALA A 29 9.93 10.24 -6.93
CA ALA A 29 8.53 9.90 -6.96
C ALA A 29 7.68 11.02 -6.33
N LYS A 30 6.60 11.35 -7.00
CA LYS A 30 5.57 12.30 -6.57
C LYS A 30 4.21 11.60 -6.41
N ASN A 31 4.15 10.37 -6.86
CA ASN A 31 2.97 9.52 -6.82
C ASN A 31 3.36 8.14 -6.32
N VAL A 32 2.44 7.48 -5.64
CA VAL A 32 2.57 6.09 -5.22
C VAL A 32 1.32 5.32 -5.63
N PHE A 33 1.52 4.20 -6.30
CA PHE A 33 0.49 3.24 -6.64
C PHE A 33 0.74 1.95 -5.87
N ILE A 34 -0.27 1.47 -5.17
CA ILE A 34 -0.24 0.21 -4.44
C ILE A 34 -1.31 -0.69 -5.04
N VAL A 35 -0.89 -1.82 -5.58
CA VAL A 35 -1.77 -2.84 -6.17
C VAL A 35 -1.69 -4.09 -5.33
N VAL A 36 -2.82 -4.51 -4.80
CA VAL A 36 -2.94 -5.72 -3.97
C VAL A 36 -3.65 -6.79 -4.78
N GLY A 37 -3.03 -7.95 -4.91
CA GLY A 37 -3.63 -9.14 -5.49
C GLY A 37 -4.28 -9.99 -4.40
N ASP A 38 -5.62 -10.09 -4.41
CA ASP A 38 -6.35 -10.90 -3.44
C ASP A 38 -6.25 -12.39 -3.80
N GLN A 39 -5.88 -13.20 -2.81
CA GLN A 39 -5.62 -14.63 -2.97
C GLN A 39 -4.54 -14.98 -4.02
N PHE A 40 -3.54 -14.15 -4.15
CA PHE A 40 -2.41 -14.37 -5.03
C PHE A 40 -1.41 -15.34 -4.37
N ARG A 41 -1.60 -16.65 -4.56
CA ARG A 41 -0.82 -17.71 -3.91
C ARG A 41 0.65 -17.69 -4.31
N HIS A 42 1.53 -17.76 -3.32
CA HIS A 42 2.98 -17.81 -3.52
C HIS A 42 3.42 -19.07 -4.29
N ASP A 43 2.91 -20.25 -3.91
CA ASP A 43 3.29 -21.53 -4.51
C ASP A 43 2.91 -21.68 -5.99
N GLU A 44 1.85 -21.02 -6.43
CA GLU A 44 1.41 -20.96 -7.83
C GLU A 44 2.05 -19.79 -8.62
N SER A 45 2.76 -18.89 -7.95
CA SER A 45 3.34 -17.68 -8.53
C SER A 45 4.86 -17.59 -8.32
N PHE A 46 5.34 -16.82 -7.38
CA PHE A 46 6.77 -16.60 -7.12
C PHE A 46 7.51 -17.83 -6.60
N GLY A 47 6.84 -18.76 -5.95
CA GLY A 47 7.36 -20.05 -5.53
C GLY A 47 7.31 -21.13 -6.62
N SER A 48 6.60 -20.89 -7.72
CA SER A 48 6.52 -21.83 -8.85
C SER A 48 7.84 -21.86 -9.62
N PRO A 49 8.43 -23.04 -9.90
CA PRO A 49 9.70 -23.12 -10.63
C PRO A 49 9.67 -22.53 -12.04
N THR A 50 8.50 -22.50 -12.67
CA THR A 50 8.34 -22.04 -14.06
C THR A 50 7.85 -20.60 -14.15
N HIS A 51 7.22 -20.06 -13.09
CA HIS A 51 6.56 -18.75 -13.08
C HIS A 51 5.56 -18.54 -14.23
N ALA A 52 5.01 -19.63 -14.78
CA ALA A 52 4.20 -19.63 -16.00
C ALA A 52 2.85 -18.88 -15.84
N LEU A 53 2.42 -18.68 -14.60
CA LEU A 53 1.17 -17.96 -14.29
C LEU A 53 1.37 -16.48 -14.03
N ILE A 54 2.64 -16.03 -13.94
CA ILE A 54 2.99 -14.63 -13.67
C ILE A 54 4.05 -14.12 -14.67
N PRO A 55 3.85 -14.35 -15.99
CA PRO A 55 4.89 -14.03 -16.98
C PRO A 55 5.27 -12.55 -17.00
N HIS A 56 4.33 -11.63 -16.82
CA HIS A 56 4.59 -10.20 -16.82
C HIS A 56 5.31 -9.75 -15.54
N LEU A 57 4.83 -10.16 -14.38
CA LEU A 57 5.51 -9.87 -13.10
C LEU A 57 6.93 -10.41 -13.13
N TRP A 58 7.13 -11.66 -13.61
CA TRP A 58 8.44 -12.30 -13.55
C TRP A 58 9.42 -11.80 -14.60
N ASN A 59 9.00 -11.69 -15.86
CA ASN A 59 9.91 -11.37 -16.96
C ASN A 59 10.03 -9.88 -17.25
N ASP A 60 8.95 -9.09 -17.05
CA ASP A 60 8.91 -7.69 -17.45
C ASP A 60 9.13 -6.74 -16.26
N MET A 61 8.59 -7.09 -15.08
CA MET A 61 8.62 -6.20 -13.91
C MET A 61 9.79 -6.50 -12.96
N VAL A 62 9.98 -7.75 -12.53
CA VAL A 62 11.02 -8.16 -11.56
C VAL A 62 12.44 -7.74 -11.97
N PRO A 63 12.89 -7.81 -13.24
CA PRO A 63 14.21 -7.33 -13.65
C PRO A 63 14.45 -5.83 -13.37
N ASN A 64 13.38 -5.05 -13.26
CA ASN A 64 13.42 -3.62 -12.99
C ASN A 64 12.96 -3.26 -11.57
N ALA A 65 12.80 -4.24 -10.68
CA ALA A 65 12.19 -4.11 -9.37
C ALA A 65 13.14 -4.45 -8.23
N SER A 66 12.78 -3.98 -7.03
CA SER A 66 13.14 -4.58 -5.76
C SER A 66 12.05 -5.54 -5.32
N ARG A 67 12.40 -6.69 -4.74
CA ARG A 67 11.44 -7.66 -4.22
C ARG A 67 11.83 -8.21 -2.85
N CYS A 68 10.82 -8.58 -2.07
CA CYS A 68 10.96 -9.38 -0.88
C CYS A 68 9.96 -10.53 -0.94
N VAL A 69 10.44 -11.76 -0.83
CA VAL A 69 9.62 -12.99 -0.81
C VAL A 69 9.42 -13.53 0.60
N THR A 70 10.05 -12.88 1.59
CA THR A 70 9.86 -13.15 3.02
C THR A 70 9.03 -12.04 3.66
N PHE A 71 8.05 -11.54 2.93
CA PHE A 71 7.13 -10.55 3.41
C PHE A 71 6.06 -11.20 4.30
N TYR A 72 5.80 -10.63 5.47
CA TYR A 72 4.95 -11.27 6.46
C TYR A 72 3.63 -10.54 6.64
N GLY A 73 2.55 -11.32 6.66
CA GLY A 73 1.21 -10.89 7.09
C GLY A 73 0.82 -11.48 8.44
N ASN A 74 -0.29 -11.00 8.98
CA ASN A 74 -0.96 -11.68 10.09
C ASN A 74 -2.00 -12.65 9.51
N PRO A 75 -1.97 -13.94 9.85
CA PRO A 75 -2.84 -14.95 9.22
C PRO A 75 -4.32 -14.86 9.62
N SER A 76 -4.71 -13.92 10.48
CA SER A 76 -5.95 -14.06 11.23
C SER A 76 -7.23 -13.77 10.46
N TYR A 77 -7.28 -12.81 9.51
CA TYR A 77 -8.53 -12.48 8.79
C TYR A 77 -8.27 -11.65 7.53
N MET A 78 -8.89 -12.01 6.40
CA MET A 78 -8.72 -11.41 5.07
C MET A 78 -8.90 -9.89 5.01
N ALA A 79 -10.02 -9.38 5.52
CA ALA A 79 -10.30 -7.94 5.47
C ALA A 79 -9.35 -7.12 6.36
N LEU A 80 -8.88 -7.68 7.45
CA LEU A 80 -8.02 -7.01 8.43
C LEU A 80 -6.58 -6.87 7.95
N VAL A 81 -6.15 -7.73 7.02
CA VAL A 81 -4.84 -7.61 6.38
C VAL A 81 -4.72 -6.32 5.58
N HIS A 82 -5.76 -5.97 4.83
CA HIS A 82 -5.81 -4.71 4.10
C HIS A 82 -5.77 -3.49 5.03
N LEU A 83 -6.39 -3.60 6.23
CA LEU A 83 -6.26 -2.56 7.26
C LEU A 83 -4.81 -2.38 7.71
N ALA A 84 -4.10 -3.47 7.98
CA ALA A 84 -2.70 -3.40 8.38
C ALA A 84 -1.81 -2.70 7.33
N ILE A 85 -2.05 -2.96 6.05
CA ILE A 85 -1.36 -2.29 4.94
C ILE A 85 -1.65 -0.78 4.94
N ILE A 86 -2.92 -0.42 5.06
CA ILE A 86 -3.37 0.97 4.92
C ILE A 86 -3.10 1.82 6.16
N THR A 87 -3.21 1.23 7.37
CA THR A 87 -3.01 1.97 8.63
C THR A 87 -1.58 1.89 9.17
N GLY A 88 -0.81 0.88 8.77
CA GLY A 88 0.50 0.59 9.36
C GLY A 88 0.38 0.04 10.79
N SER A 89 -0.74 -0.59 11.15
CA SER A 89 -1.01 -1.05 12.51
C SER A 89 -1.78 -2.38 12.53
N TRP A 90 -1.45 -3.21 13.53
CA TRP A 90 -2.18 -4.44 13.84
C TRP A 90 -3.32 -4.22 14.85
N LYS A 91 -3.53 -3.01 15.36
CA LYS A 91 -4.48 -2.74 16.44
C LYS A 91 -5.93 -3.04 16.07
N ASP A 92 -6.31 -2.73 14.85
CA ASP A 92 -7.67 -2.97 14.36
C ASP A 92 -7.98 -4.45 14.06
N LEU A 93 -7.00 -5.36 14.14
CA LEU A 93 -7.19 -6.79 13.89
C LEU A 93 -8.06 -7.51 14.92
N ARG A 94 -8.35 -6.90 16.06
CA ARG A 94 -9.16 -7.49 17.15
C ARG A 94 -10.64 -7.14 17.05
N ARG A 95 -11.09 -6.58 15.94
CA ARG A 95 -12.47 -6.13 15.78
C ARG A 95 -13.43 -7.31 15.63
N SER A 96 -14.60 -7.17 16.20
CA SER A 96 -15.65 -8.21 16.15
C SER A 96 -16.39 -8.21 14.81
N ASN A 97 -16.49 -7.06 14.13
CA ASN A 97 -17.14 -6.91 12.86
C ASN A 97 -16.14 -6.43 11.80
N GLN A 98 -16.12 -7.11 10.65
CA GLN A 98 -15.25 -6.76 9.51
C GLN A 98 -15.66 -5.45 8.82
N ASP A 99 -16.93 -5.05 8.98
CA ASP A 99 -17.52 -3.85 8.35
C ASP A 99 -17.32 -2.57 9.17
N ASP A 100 -16.77 -2.69 10.38
CA ASP A 100 -16.55 -1.53 11.22
C ASP A 100 -15.41 -0.65 10.69
N ILE A 101 -15.62 0.66 10.67
CA ILE A 101 -14.62 1.65 10.30
C ILE A 101 -13.42 1.60 11.26
N PRO A 102 -12.15 1.61 10.77
CA PRO A 102 -10.96 1.49 11.62
C PRO A 102 -10.82 2.66 12.61
N GLU A 103 -10.21 2.38 13.75
CA GLU A 103 -9.83 3.40 14.73
C GLU A 103 -8.48 4.06 14.40
N GLN A 104 -7.60 3.31 13.72
CA GLN A 104 -6.30 3.84 13.31
C GLN A 104 -6.44 4.60 11.99
N PRO A 105 -5.88 5.82 11.89
CA PRO A 105 -5.93 6.59 10.65
C PRO A 105 -5.28 5.84 9.50
N THR A 106 -5.88 5.96 8.32
CA THR A 106 -5.37 5.40 7.07
C THR A 106 -4.25 6.26 6.49
N MET A 107 -3.44 5.69 5.59
CA MET A 107 -2.43 6.46 4.86
C MET A 107 -3.02 7.60 4.02
N PHE A 108 -4.29 7.47 3.57
CA PHE A 108 -5.00 8.55 2.86
C PHE A 108 -5.22 9.76 3.75
N GLU A 109 -5.65 9.52 4.98
CA GLU A 109 -5.91 10.56 5.97
C GLU A 109 -4.60 11.25 6.39
N TYR A 110 -3.54 10.48 6.62
CA TYR A 110 -2.21 11.03 6.88
C TYR A 110 -1.73 11.93 5.74
N PHE A 111 -1.84 11.44 4.50
CA PHE A 111 -1.41 12.18 3.31
C PHE A 111 -2.22 13.46 3.11
N ARG A 112 -3.55 13.34 3.14
CA ARG A 112 -4.42 14.50 2.88
C ARG A 112 -4.33 15.55 3.97
N LYS A 113 -4.41 15.15 5.24
CA LYS A 113 -4.31 16.08 6.37
C LYS A 113 -2.90 16.67 6.47
N GLY A 114 -1.87 15.83 6.38
CA GLY A 114 -0.48 16.26 6.56
C GLY A 114 0.00 17.23 5.48
N LEU A 115 -0.50 17.11 4.25
CA LEU A 115 -0.07 17.91 3.10
C LEU A 115 -1.14 18.87 2.57
N GLY A 116 -2.29 18.99 3.23
CA GLY A 116 -3.40 19.85 2.81
C GLY A 116 -3.98 19.46 1.43
N LYS A 117 -4.00 18.16 1.11
CA LYS A 117 -4.45 17.65 -0.19
C LYS A 117 -5.97 17.52 -0.28
N ASP A 118 -6.50 17.75 -1.47
CA ASP A 118 -7.91 17.54 -1.75
C ASP A 118 -8.28 16.04 -1.84
N LYS A 119 -9.59 15.74 -1.87
CA LYS A 119 -10.07 14.35 -1.89
C LYS A 119 -9.66 13.60 -3.16
N LYS A 120 -9.53 14.31 -4.29
CA LYS A 120 -9.18 13.71 -5.59
C LYS A 120 -7.75 13.21 -5.67
N SER A 121 -6.87 13.71 -4.78
CA SER A 121 -5.47 13.29 -4.73
C SER A 121 -5.26 11.89 -4.18
N CYS A 122 -6.28 11.29 -3.54
CA CYS A 122 -6.29 9.91 -3.07
C CYS A 122 -7.40 9.12 -3.74
N TYR A 123 -7.06 7.97 -4.28
CA TYR A 123 -8.03 7.10 -4.95
C TYR A 123 -7.92 5.66 -4.48
N PHE A 124 -9.04 5.12 -4.05
CA PHE A 124 -9.22 3.73 -3.66
C PHE A 124 -10.18 3.05 -4.64
N ILE A 125 -9.78 1.91 -5.20
CA ILE A 125 -10.64 1.16 -6.11
C ILE A 125 -10.53 -0.35 -5.88
N THR A 126 -11.66 -1.01 -5.83
CA THR A 126 -11.74 -2.48 -5.69
C THR A 126 -13.03 -3.02 -6.31
N SER A 127 -13.01 -4.30 -6.66
CA SER A 127 -14.22 -5.03 -7.05
C SER A 127 -15.02 -5.59 -5.85
N LYS A 128 -14.64 -5.22 -4.62
CA LYS A 128 -15.23 -5.70 -3.37
C LYS A 128 -15.81 -4.53 -2.57
N GLN A 129 -17.10 -4.25 -2.74
CA GLN A 129 -17.76 -3.13 -2.08
C GLN A 129 -17.71 -3.21 -0.54
N GLU A 130 -17.63 -4.42 0.00
CA GLU A 130 -17.48 -4.68 1.43
C GLU A 130 -16.18 -4.10 2.02
N LEU A 131 -15.21 -3.71 1.20
CA LEU A 131 -13.94 -3.08 1.64
C LEU A 131 -14.00 -1.55 1.72
N ASN A 132 -15.18 -0.94 1.64
CA ASN A 132 -15.32 0.53 1.72
C ASN A 132 -14.79 1.11 3.05
N PHE A 133 -14.82 0.34 4.13
CA PHE A 133 -14.27 0.73 5.43
C PHE A 133 -12.76 1.03 5.43
N LEU A 134 -12.04 0.68 4.37
CA LEU A 134 -10.61 0.98 4.21
C LEU A 134 -10.32 2.43 3.82
N THR A 135 -11.34 3.23 3.51
CA THR A 135 -11.17 4.56 2.91
C THR A 135 -10.96 5.67 3.91
N TYR A 136 -11.39 5.50 5.16
CA TYR A 136 -11.20 6.44 6.28
C TYR A 136 -11.34 5.73 7.64
N SER A 137 -11.04 6.43 8.72
CA SER A 137 -11.10 5.93 10.09
C SER A 137 -12.13 6.69 10.93
N ASN A 138 -12.45 6.13 12.11
CA ASN A 138 -13.21 6.82 13.17
C ASN A 138 -12.32 7.71 14.05
N SER A 139 -11.06 7.90 13.68
CA SER A 139 -10.13 8.72 14.46
C SER A 139 -10.62 10.17 14.55
N GLU A 140 -10.79 10.69 15.78
CA GLU A 140 -11.34 12.00 16.06
C GLU A 140 -10.66 13.15 15.30
N GLU A 141 -9.34 13.06 15.10
CA GLU A 141 -8.56 14.10 14.40
C GLU A 141 -8.50 13.92 12.88
N TYR A 142 -8.95 12.78 12.36
CA TYR A 142 -8.83 12.39 10.95
C TYR A 142 -10.23 12.19 10.35
N GLY A 143 -10.68 10.96 10.18
CA GLY A 143 -12.04 10.62 9.78
C GLY A 143 -12.37 10.88 8.32
N GLU A 144 -13.63 10.75 7.97
CA GLU A 144 -14.15 10.80 6.60
C GLU A 144 -13.74 12.04 5.80
N ASN A 145 -13.57 13.19 6.47
CA ASN A 145 -13.14 14.44 5.84
C ASN A 145 -11.78 14.33 5.15
N PHE A 146 -10.93 13.43 5.61
CA PHE A 146 -9.60 13.19 5.08
C PHE A 146 -9.48 11.85 4.33
N GLY A 147 -10.58 11.10 4.19
CA GLY A 147 -10.62 9.81 3.49
C GLY A 147 -10.39 9.93 1.98
N ALA A 148 -10.17 8.78 1.31
CA ALA A 148 -9.99 8.71 -0.13
C ALA A 148 -11.29 8.90 -0.92
N THR A 149 -11.17 9.22 -2.21
CA THR A 149 -12.24 8.96 -3.16
C THR A 149 -12.28 7.46 -3.43
N ALA A 150 -13.45 6.85 -3.28
CA ALA A 150 -13.62 5.41 -3.48
C ALA A 150 -14.53 5.11 -4.68
N GLU A 151 -14.13 4.11 -5.46
CA GLU A 151 -14.98 3.54 -6.50
C GLU A 151 -14.98 2.01 -6.41
N PHE A 152 -16.08 1.41 -6.84
CA PHE A 152 -16.29 -0.04 -6.84
C PHE A 152 -16.77 -0.48 -8.22
N THR A 153 -16.45 -1.72 -8.60
CA THR A 153 -17.06 -2.31 -9.80
C THR A 153 -18.53 -2.68 -9.53
N LYS A 154 -19.33 -2.73 -10.58
CA LYS A 154 -20.73 -3.16 -10.48
C LYS A 154 -20.82 -4.64 -10.16
N GLU A 155 -19.96 -5.42 -10.79
CA GLU A 155 -19.90 -6.86 -10.58
C GLU A 155 -18.68 -7.20 -9.72
N LYS A 156 -18.87 -8.15 -8.80
CA LYS A 156 -17.81 -8.64 -7.93
C LYS A 156 -16.72 -9.32 -8.76
N ASN A 157 -15.45 -9.05 -8.41
CA ASN A 157 -14.28 -9.61 -9.06
C ASN A 157 -14.14 -9.29 -10.57
N ASN A 158 -14.68 -8.13 -11.01
CA ASN A 158 -14.54 -7.64 -12.38
C ASN A 158 -13.34 -6.70 -12.49
N ASP A 159 -12.15 -7.29 -12.62
CA ASP A 159 -10.90 -6.52 -12.70
C ASP A 159 -10.74 -5.74 -14.02
N GLU A 160 -11.45 -6.12 -15.10
CA GLU A 160 -11.48 -5.35 -16.34
C GLU A 160 -12.28 -4.05 -16.20
N GLU A 161 -13.44 -4.09 -15.54
CA GLU A 161 -14.20 -2.89 -15.21
C GLU A 161 -13.38 -1.99 -14.26
N LEU A 162 -12.69 -2.61 -13.29
CA LEU A 162 -11.81 -1.90 -12.36
C LEU A 162 -10.71 -1.15 -13.12
N PHE A 163 -10.01 -1.81 -14.04
CA PHE A 163 -8.97 -1.19 -14.86
C PHE A 163 -9.51 -0.01 -15.69
N THR A 164 -10.70 -0.17 -16.28
CA THR A 164 -11.35 0.90 -17.05
C THR A 164 -11.64 2.12 -16.18
N LYS A 165 -12.21 1.92 -14.98
CA LYS A 165 -12.49 3.00 -14.03
C LYS A 165 -11.21 3.67 -13.52
N LEU A 166 -10.20 2.87 -13.16
CA LEU A 166 -8.91 3.37 -12.70
C LEU A 166 -8.28 4.31 -13.72
N THR A 167 -8.18 3.88 -14.98
CA THR A 167 -7.54 4.67 -16.04
C THR A 167 -8.33 5.93 -16.38
N ALA A 168 -9.67 5.87 -16.34
CA ALA A 168 -10.53 7.04 -16.49
C ALA A 168 -10.31 8.06 -15.37
N TYR A 169 -10.24 7.59 -14.11
CA TYR A 169 -10.01 8.46 -12.96
C TYR A 169 -8.59 9.07 -12.97
N MET A 170 -7.58 8.28 -13.31
CA MET A 170 -6.19 8.75 -13.48
C MET A 170 -6.13 9.91 -14.48
N LYS A 171 -6.75 9.74 -15.64
CA LYS A 171 -6.77 10.77 -16.70
C LYS A 171 -7.50 12.04 -16.28
N ALA A 172 -8.58 11.92 -15.50
CA ALA A 172 -9.43 13.06 -15.14
C ALA A 172 -8.90 13.84 -13.92
N ASN A 173 -8.27 13.18 -12.96
CA ASN A 173 -7.99 13.74 -11.63
C ASN A 173 -6.52 13.69 -11.22
N HIS A 174 -5.69 12.87 -11.85
CA HIS A 174 -4.27 12.69 -11.56
C HIS A 174 -3.99 12.44 -10.05
N PRO A 175 -4.60 11.41 -9.42
CA PRO A 175 -4.37 11.12 -8.01
C PRO A 175 -2.90 10.80 -7.73
N GLN A 176 -2.39 11.25 -6.57
CA GLN A 176 -1.00 11.04 -6.17
C GLN A 176 -0.81 9.76 -5.33
N LEU A 177 -1.85 9.35 -4.62
CA LEU A 177 -1.86 8.13 -3.80
C LEU A 177 -3.03 7.24 -4.24
N VAL A 178 -2.70 6.11 -4.86
CA VAL A 178 -3.67 5.18 -5.43
C VAL A 178 -3.53 3.82 -4.78
N PHE A 179 -4.66 3.26 -4.36
CA PHE A 179 -4.72 1.92 -3.79
C PHE A 179 -5.76 1.08 -4.55
N VAL A 180 -5.30 -0.02 -5.10
CA VAL A 180 -6.07 -0.93 -5.95
C VAL A 180 -6.10 -2.31 -5.32
N ILE A 181 -7.28 -2.92 -5.22
CA ILE A 181 -7.40 -4.32 -4.82
C ILE A 181 -8.05 -5.10 -5.98
N LEU A 182 -7.27 -5.98 -6.60
CA LEU A 182 -7.72 -6.90 -7.64
C LEU A 182 -8.35 -8.12 -6.98
N GLY A 183 -9.55 -8.48 -7.39
CA GLY A 183 -10.35 -9.52 -6.74
C GLY A 183 -10.53 -10.81 -7.56
N GLY A 184 -9.99 -10.87 -8.78
CA GLY A 184 -10.28 -11.92 -9.74
C GLY A 184 -10.05 -13.35 -9.25
N ALA A 185 -9.03 -13.59 -8.44
CA ALA A 185 -8.71 -14.91 -7.91
C ALA A 185 -9.59 -15.37 -6.73
N HIS A 186 -10.42 -14.50 -6.17
CA HIS A 186 -11.25 -14.80 -5.00
C HIS A 186 -12.39 -15.81 -5.24
N SER A 187 -12.67 -16.18 -6.48
CA SER A 187 -13.86 -17.00 -6.82
C SER A 187 -13.76 -18.48 -6.47
N PHE A 188 -12.72 -18.89 -5.68
CA PHE A 188 -12.49 -20.31 -5.43
C PHE A 188 -13.37 -20.88 -4.36
N ASN A 189 -14.04 -21.92 -4.78
CA ASN A 189 -14.78 -22.78 -3.89
C ASN A 189 -13.82 -23.60 -3.01
N LYS A 190 -14.13 -23.69 -1.73
CA LYS A 190 -13.36 -24.34 -0.66
C LYS A 190 -13.09 -25.84 -0.85
N LYS A 191 -13.44 -26.43 -1.99
CA LYS A 191 -13.38 -27.89 -2.19
C LYS A 191 -12.13 -28.40 -2.91
N GLN A 192 -11.24 -27.51 -3.38
CA GLN A 192 -9.98 -27.89 -4.08
C GLN A 192 -10.16 -28.96 -5.18
N VAL A 193 -11.29 -28.94 -5.88
CA VAL A 193 -11.47 -29.85 -7.01
C VAL A 193 -10.62 -29.40 -8.19
N PRO A 194 -10.16 -30.33 -9.07
CA PRO A 194 -9.26 -30.00 -10.17
C PRO A 194 -9.75 -28.88 -11.06
N GLU A 195 -11.07 -28.77 -11.28
CA GLU A 195 -11.68 -27.73 -12.11
C GLU A 195 -11.55 -26.33 -11.46
N ASP A 196 -11.61 -26.23 -10.13
CA ASP A 196 -11.41 -24.99 -9.41
C ASP A 196 -9.94 -24.51 -9.55
N MET A 197 -8.99 -25.43 -9.52
CA MET A 197 -7.58 -25.10 -9.75
C MET A 197 -7.31 -24.60 -11.17
N VAL A 198 -7.95 -25.20 -12.20
CA VAL A 198 -7.85 -24.71 -13.58
C VAL A 198 -8.38 -23.27 -13.68
N ARG A 199 -9.52 -23.01 -13.06
CA ARG A 199 -10.14 -21.67 -13.03
C ARG A 199 -9.24 -20.68 -12.27
N TYR A 200 -8.72 -21.07 -11.12
CA TYR A 200 -7.79 -20.27 -10.34
C TYR A 200 -6.56 -19.87 -11.15
N ARG A 201 -5.88 -20.83 -11.76
CA ARG A 201 -4.69 -20.56 -12.55
C ARG A 201 -4.94 -19.59 -13.70
N ARG A 202 -6.11 -19.70 -14.33
CA ARG A 202 -6.54 -18.72 -15.34
C ARG A 202 -6.69 -17.33 -14.74
N GLN A 203 -7.39 -17.21 -13.62
CA GLN A 203 -7.59 -15.90 -12.96
C GLN A 203 -6.29 -15.31 -12.42
N LEU A 204 -5.37 -16.14 -11.90
CA LEU A 204 -4.06 -15.68 -11.50
C LEU A 204 -3.28 -15.07 -12.68
N LYS A 205 -3.36 -15.70 -13.85
CA LYS A 205 -2.74 -15.18 -15.08
C LYS A 205 -3.43 -13.89 -15.57
N GLU A 206 -4.75 -13.82 -15.47
CA GLU A 206 -5.50 -12.59 -15.79
C GLU A 206 -5.13 -11.46 -14.82
N MET A 207 -4.91 -11.77 -13.55
CA MET A 207 -4.45 -10.79 -12.56
C MET A 207 -3.03 -10.30 -12.86
N ASP A 208 -2.09 -11.17 -13.24
CA ASP A 208 -0.76 -10.80 -13.70
C ASP A 208 -0.82 -9.79 -14.86
N ASP A 209 -1.69 -10.06 -15.86
CA ASP A 209 -1.92 -9.14 -16.97
C ASP A 209 -2.47 -7.79 -16.49
N HIS A 210 -3.45 -7.76 -15.58
CA HIS A 210 -4.00 -6.51 -15.05
C HIS A 210 -2.96 -5.70 -14.27
N ILE A 211 -2.12 -6.34 -13.44
CA ILE A 211 -1.03 -5.66 -12.71
C ILE A 211 -0.08 -4.99 -13.72
N TYR A 212 0.32 -5.71 -14.75
CA TYR A 212 1.20 -5.19 -15.79
C TYR A 212 0.55 -4.04 -16.58
N ARG A 213 -0.71 -4.18 -16.98
CA ARG A 213 -1.47 -3.13 -17.67
C ARG A 213 -1.59 -1.85 -16.83
N ILE A 214 -1.80 -1.96 -15.51
CA ILE A 214 -1.81 -0.80 -14.61
C ILE A 214 -0.44 -0.13 -14.62
N TRP A 215 0.64 -0.90 -14.50
CA TRP A 215 2.00 -0.36 -14.59
C TRP A 215 2.26 0.33 -15.93
N MET A 216 1.85 -0.28 -17.03
CA MET A 216 1.99 0.31 -18.36
C MET A 216 1.17 1.60 -18.53
N ALA A 217 -0.03 1.67 -17.96
CA ALA A 217 -0.84 2.89 -17.95
C ALA A 217 -0.13 4.03 -17.17
N VAL A 218 0.50 3.71 -16.03
CA VAL A 218 1.34 4.66 -15.27
C VAL A 218 2.51 5.15 -16.11
N GLN A 219 3.19 4.26 -16.85
CA GLN A 219 4.35 4.63 -17.69
C GLN A 219 3.95 5.37 -18.98
N ALA A 220 2.72 5.23 -19.44
CA ALA A 220 2.22 5.91 -20.63
C ALA A 220 1.78 7.37 -20.37
N ASP A 221 1.47 7.72 -19.11
CA ASP A 221 0.99 9.06 -18.76
C ASP A 221 2.16 9.95 -18.32
N PRO A 222 2.36 11.13 -18.96
CA PRO A 222 3.46 12.06 -18.64
C PRO A 222 3.45 12.61 -17.20
N VAL A 223 2.29 12.60 -16.54
CA VAL A 223 2.17 13.00 -15.13
C VAL A 223 2.81 12.00 -14.22
N TYR A 224 2.71 10.71 -14.55
CA TYR A 224 3.15 9.58 -13.73
C TYR A 224 4.51 9.02 -14.13
N LYS A 225 4.80 9.00 -15.44
CA LYS A 225 6.04 8.44 -15.97
C LYS A 225 7.27 9.00 -15.25
N ASP A 226 8.15 8.11 -14.80
CA ASP A 226 9.39 8.43 -14.07
C ASP A 226 9.19 9.27 -12.79
N LYS A 227 7.96 9.34 -12.27
CA LYS A 227 7.56 10.09 -11.06
C LYS A 227 6.67 9.26 -10.14
N THR A 228 6.60 7.96 -10.35
CA THR A 228 5.72 7.07 -9.59
C THR A 228 6.51 5.87 -9.09
N ASP A 229 6.48 5.64 -7.77
CA ASP A 229 6.84 4.36 -7.20
C ASP A 229 5.59 3.48 -7.14
N PHE A 230 5.72 2.28 -7.66
CA PHE A 230 4.66 1.30 -7.81
C PHE A 230 4.96 0.08 -6.94
N PHE A 231 4.00 -0.32 -6.13
CA PHE A 231 4.09 -1.48 -5.27
C PHE A 231 3.04 -2.50 -5.66
N PHE A 232 3.45 -3.73 -5.93
CA PHE A 232 2.58 -4.89 -5.96
C PHE A 232 2.81 -5.74 -4.73
N LEU A 233 1.75 -6.19 -4.08
CA LEU A 233 1.81 -7.14 -2.98
C LEU A 233 0.56 -8.02 -2.98
N ASN A 234 0.69 -9.24 -2.45
CA ASN A 234 -0.46 -10.06 -2.14
C ASN A 234 -0.92 -9.82 -0.69
N ASP A 235 -2.20 -9.98 -0.46
CA ASP A 235 -2.80 -9.79 0.86
C ASP A 235 -2.57 -10.99 1.79
N HIS A 236 -2.81 -12.18 1.31
CA HIS A 236 -2.62 -13.45 2.01
C HIS A 236 -2.43 -14.60 1.02
N GLY A 237 -1.96 -15.74 1.52
CA GLY A 237 -1.95 -17.00 0.79
C GLY A 237 -3.31 -17.71 0.83
N ASP A 238 -3.34 -18.98 0.40
CA ASP A 238 -4.56 -19.80 0.50
C ASP A 238 -4.90 -20.09 1.97
N ILE A 239 -6.08 -19.62 2.40
CA ILE A 239 -6.57 -19.82 3.76
C ILE A 239 -6.84 -21.31 4.07
N LEU A 240 -7.14 -22.11 3.07
CA LEU A 240 -7.49 -23.52 3.24
C LEU A 240 -6.27 -24.39 3.49
N LEU A 241 -5.14 -24.10 2.88
CA LEU A 241 -3.86 -24.75 3.18
C LEU A 241 -3.30 -24.34 4.54
N GLN A 242 -3.84 -23.27 5.13
CA GLN A 242 -3.42 -22.80 6.45
C GLN A 242 -3.79 -23.72 7.60
N GLN A 243 -4.72 -24.67 7.43
CA GLN A 243 -5.10 -25.60 8.50
C GLN A 243 -4.07 -26.73 8.70
N ASP A 244 -3.39 -27.13 7.63
CA ASP A 244 -2.43 -28.25 7.64
C ASP A 244 -0.96 -27.81 7.48
N CYS A 245 -0.71 -26.52 7.42
CA CYS A 245 0.59 -25.91 7.19
C CYS A 245 1.13 -25.29 8.49
N ASP A 246 2.42 -25.46 8.73
CA ASP A 246 3.08 -24.78 9.84
C ASP A 246 3.04 -23.26 9.70
N ASP A 247 3.44 -22.56 10.74
CA ASP A 247 3.39 -21.09 10.77
C ASP A 247 4.22 -20.40 9.65
N GLU A 248 5.13 -21.12 8.99
CA GLU A 248 5.94 -20.57 7.91
C GLU A 248 5.19 -20.45 6.58
N CYS A 249 4.46 -21.47 6.15
CA CYS A 249 3.74 -21.39 4.87
C CYS A 249 2.60 -20.34 4.84
N LYS A 250 2.03 -20.03 6.00
CA LYS A 250 1.01 -18.99 6.16
C LYS A 250 1.54 -17.58 5.90
N ARG A 251 2.86 -17.41 5.83
CA ARG A 251 3.58 -16.15 5.95
C ARG A 251 4.31 -15.73 4.69
N TYR A 252 4.44 -16.60 3.69
CA TYR A 252 5.15 -16.23 2.45
C TYR A 252 4.27 -15.37 1.56
N LEU A 253 4.35 -14.08 1.82
CA LEU A 253 3.81 -13.04 0.97
C LEU A 253 4.94 -12.45 0.13
N VAL A 254 4.56 -11.75 -0.92
CA VAL A 254 5.50 -11.10 -1.83
C VAL A 254 5.20 -9.61 -1.86
N ILE A 255 6.25 -8.82 -1.88
CA ILE A 255 6.19 -7.43 -2.29
C ILE A 255 7.19 -7.20 -3.43
N VAL A 256 6.74 -6.54 -4.47
CA VAL A 256 7.53 -6.10 -5.61
C VAL A 256 7.36 -4.60 -5.76
N ALA A 257 8.47 -3.86 -5.83
CA ALA A 257 8.44 -2.41 -5.96
C ALA A 257 9.25 -1.96 -7.19
N LEU A 258 8.69 -1.03 -7.96
CA LEU A 258 9.29 -0.43 -9.13
C LEU A 258 9.16 1.09 -9.08
N GLY A 259 10.10 1.81 -9.66
CA GLY A 259 10.00 3.26 -9.77
C GLY A 259 11.34 3.96 -9.81
N PRO A 260 11.33 5.30 -9.86
CA PRO A 260 12.54 6.09 -10.02
C PRO A 260 13.47 6.07 -8.80
N ASP A 261 12.95 5.69 -7.62
CA ASP A 261 13.71 5.66 -6.37
C ASP A 261 14.07 4.22 -5.95
N ILE A 262 13.56 3.22 -6.68
CA ILE A 262 13.68 1.80 -6.33
C ILE A 262 14.90 1.17 -7.01
N LYS A 263 15.63 0.32 -6.28
CA LYS A 263 16.71 -0.50 -6.83
C LYS A 263 16.17 -1.49 -7.86
N LYS A 264 16.91 -1.69 -8.94
CA LYS A 264 16.56 -2.67 -9.97
C LYS A 264 17.24 -4.00 -9.70
N ASN A 265 16.59 -5.09 -10.11
CA ASN A 265 17.09 -6.46 -9.97
C ASN A 265 17.62 -6.75 -8.55
N PHE A 266 16.90 -6.29 -7.54
CA PHE A 266 17.29 -6.43 -6.14
C PHE A 266 16.32 -7.37 -5.42
N SER A 267 16.85 -8.22 -4.56
CA SER A 267 16.04 -9.07 -3.68
C SER A 267 16.59 -8.98 -2.26
N THR A 268 15.69 -8.90 -1.28
CA THR A 268 16.05 -8.90 0.13
C THR A 268 15.43 -10.11 0.84
N GLU A 269 16.16 -10.61 1.84
CA GLU A 269 15.69 -11.63 2.79
C GLU A 269 15.26 -11.02 4.12
N ASN A 270 15.29 -9.68 4.24
CA ASN A 270 14.78 -9.00 5.41
C ASN A 270 13.30 -9.30 5.63
N LYS A 271 12.93 -9.47 6.89
CA LYS A 271 11.56 -9.84 7.27
C LYS A 271 10.67 -8.60 7.36
N TRP A 272 10.28 -8.08 6.21
CA TRP A 272 9.32 -6.98 6.13
C TRP A 272 7.89 -7.47 6.36
N ARG A 273 7.02 -6.58 6.82
CA ARG A 273 5.62 -6.89 7.14
C ARG A 273 4.69 -5.90 6.46
N GLN A 274 3.43 -6.30 6.33
CA GLN A 274 2.38 -5.49 5.70
C GLN A 274 2.23 -4.11 6.34
N ILE A 275 2.41 -3.98 7.66
CA ILE A 275 2.39 -2.69 8.35
C ILE A 275 3.51 -1.74 7.92
N ASN A 276 4.59 -2.23 7.30
CA ASN A 276 5.69 -1.42 6.82
C ASN A 276 5.35 -0.57 5.57
N ILE A 277 4.24 -0.90 4.87
CA ILE A 277 3.83 -0.20 3.66
C ILE A 277 3.42 1.25 3.98
N CYS A 278 2.57 1.46 4.98
CA CYS A 278 2.09 2.80 5.34
C CYS A 278 3.23 3.81 5.63
N PRO A 279 4.21 3.53 6.53
CA PRO A 279 5.33 4.44 6.76
C PRO A 279 6.27 4.56 5.56
N THR A 280 6.39 3.52 4.71
CA THR A 280 7.16 3.59 3.47
C THR A 280 6.56 4.59 2.48
N VAL A 281 5.24 4.55 2.29
CA VAL A 281 4.51 5.53 1.48
C VAL A 281 4.62 6.94 2.07
N GLY A 282 4.51 7.05 3.40
CA GLY A 282 4.72 8.31 4.12
C GLY A 282 6.09 8.93 3.84
N LYS A 283 7.14 8.09 3.82
CA LYS A 283 8.50 8.52 3.50
C LYS A 283 8.64 9.00 2.04
N ILE A 284 8.10 8.25 1.08
CA ILE A 284 8.17 8.60 -0.36
C ILE A 284 7.45 9.92 -0.63
N LEU A 285 6.22 10.06 -0.15
CA LEU A 285 5.38 11.23 -0.40
C LEU A 285 5.55 12.35 0.62
N ASN A 286 6.50 12.20 1.56
CA ASN A 286 6.88 13.19 2.58
C ASN A 286 5.72 13.63 3.49
N PHE A 287 5.00 12.67 4.08
CA PHE A 287 4.02 12.93 5.11
C PHE A 287 4.26 12.05 6.36
N PRO A 288 3.97 12.57 7.56
CA PRO A 288 4.16 11.82 8.80
C PRO A 288 3.07 10.76 9.00
N THR A 289 3.44 9.63 9.60
CA THR A 289 2.54 8.53 9.98
C THR A 289 2.62 8.28 11.49
N PRO A 290 2.12 9.19 12.33
CA PRO A 290 2.45 9.21 13.76
C PRO A 290 1.81 8.10 14.60
N ARG A 291 0.80 7.39 14.07
CA ARG A 291 0.05 6.38 14.81
C ARG A 291 0.25 4.95 14.28
N VAL A 292 1.23 4.73 13.40
CA VAL A 292 1.64 3.37 13.00
C VAL A 292 2.22 2.63 14.19
N ASP A 293 2.26 1.32 14.13
CA ASP A 293 2.88 0.52 15.19
C ASP A 293 4.38 0.80 15.30
N LYS A 294 4.95 0.66 16.50
CA LYS A 294 6.36 0.98 16.78
C LYS A 294 7.35 0.21 15.90
N ASP A 295 6.96 -0.96 15.47
CA ASP A 295 7.74 -1.85 14.60
C ASP A 295 7.37 -1.75 13.12
N ALA A 296 6.43 -0.87 12.77
CA ALA A 296 6.14 -0.46 11.41
C ALA A 296 7.17 0.59 10.95
N THR A 297 8.24 0.11 10.33
CA THR A 297 9.35 0.94 9.83
C THR A 297 9.31 1.04 8.32
N VAL A 298 10.07 1.96 7.76
CA VAL A 298 10.23 2.14 6.30
C VAL A 298 11.00 0.95 5.72
N ILE A 299 10.57 0.44 4.57
CA ILE A 299 11.29 -0.58 3.79
C ILE A 299 12.45 0.11 3.04
N ASP A 300 13.51 0.46 3.78
CA ASP A 300 14.60 1.31 3.30
C ASP A 300 15.58 0.60 2.38
N ASP A 301 15.70 -0.71 2.48
CA ASP A 301 16.59 -1.52 1.63
C ASP A 301 16.14 -1.57 0.16
N PHE A 302 14.91 -1.21 -0.17
CA PHE A 302 14.43 -1.10 -1.55
C PHE A 302 14.96 0.14 -2.28
N PHE A 303 15.33 1.18 -1.55
CA PHE A 303 15.66 2.47 -2.16
C PHE A 303 17.11 2.59 -2.59
N LEU A 304 17.34 3.32 -3.70
CA LEU A 304 18.67 3.57 -4.27
C LEU A 304 19.66 4.16 -3.26
N ASN A 305 19.19 5.03 -2.38
CA ASN A 305 20.00 5.74 -1.38
C ASN A 305 19.78 5.22 0.04
N GLY A 306 19.29 3.98 0.22
CA GLY A 306 18.98 3.42 1.54
C GLY A 306 17.93 4.25 2.31
N GLY A 307 17.00 4.91 1.59
CA GLY A 307 15.97 5.73 2.20
C GLY A 307 16.45 7.05 2.85
N LYS A 308 17.68 7.47 2.58
CA LYS A 308 18.28 8.71 3.13
C LYS A 308 17.93 9.94 2.31
#